data_9984a8b20ebef61725f0a73299fd38c4
#
_entry.id   9984a8b20ebef61725f0a73299fd38c4
#
_cell.length_a   1.000
_cell.length_b   1.000
_cell.length_c   1.000
_cell.angle_alpha   90.00
_cell.angle_beta   90.00
_cell.angle_gamma   90.00
#
_symmetry.space_group_name_H-M   'P 1'
#
loop_
_entity.id
_entity.type
_entity.pdbx_description
1 polymer ?
#
loop_
_entity_poly.entity_id
_entity_poly.type
_entity_poly.pdbx_seq_one_letter_code
_entity_poly.pdbx_strand_id
1 'polypeptide(L)'
;MPEDVPDRRGRFDTIGRTVYFGDQAMTAFAEVLQDFRAARVALQADADSIGMTAEEYITKVGDDASANGRERPWAIGVDWQMSRCLHRVAMPSDGWWVQIDRKETLNRLGLDLAEPLRQAGVPMLTLSGTSGEDRAVTTLLAEHVRGQTLFDGSRPLGIQFISKTGYGACWAWWDRRADGGLTPGANDPKSIGDWNIDGAAFRSVASDWDLGVLPGKPRY
;
A
#
# COMPACT_ATOMS: atom_id res chain seq x y z
N MET A 1 -21.78 10.51 6.11
CA MET A 1 -20.45 10.12 5.61
C MET A 1 -19.76 9.37 6.73
N PRO A 2 -19.03 8.28 6.50
CA PRO A 2 -18.23 7.68 7.57
C PRO A 2 -17.24 8.74 8.06
N GLU A 3 -17.05 8.81 9.36
CA GLU A 3 -16.12 9.71 10.02
C GLU A 3 -14.72 9.50 9.41
N ASP A 4 -14.14 10.58 8.92
CA ASP A 4 -12.85 10.57 8.24
C ASP A 4 -11.74 10.39 9.27
N VAL A 5 -11.36 9.15 9.52
CA VAL A 5 -10.31 8.80 10.49
C VAL A 5 -8.97 8.74 9.75
N PRO A 6 -8.05 9.69 9.97
CA PRO A 6 -6.76 9.76 9.26
C PRO A 6 -5.97 8.45 9.27
N ASP A 7 -5.98 7.73 10.39
CA ASP A 7 -5.24 6.46 10.56
C ASP A 7 -5.73 5.31 9.66
N ARG A 8 -6.92 5.44 9.05
CA ARG A 8 -7.47 4.46 8.11
C ARG A 8 -7.18 4.79 6.65
N ARG A 9 -6.57 5.94 6.39
CA ARG A 9 -6.21 6.35 5.03
C ARG A 9 -4.96 5.63 4.55
N GLY A 10 -4.92 5.28 3.28
CA GLY A 10 -3.70 4.91 2.59
C GLY A 10 -2.71 6.08 2.54
N ARG A 11 -1.45 5.78 2.23
CA ARG A 11 -0.34 6.76 2.30
C ARG A 11 -0.56 8.04 1.49
N PHE A 12 -1.23 7.94 0.35
CA PHE A 12 -1.52 9.08 -0.54
C PHE A 12 -3.02 9.21 -0.83
N ASP A 13 -3.85 8.78 0.11
CA ASP A 13 -5.29 9.01 0.01
C ASP A 13 -5.60 10.51 0.11
N THR A 14 -6.64 10.89 -0.58
CA THR A 14 -7.23 12.22 -0.53
C THR A 14 -8.72 12.09 -0.26
N ILE A 15 -9.42 13.21 -0.11
CA ILE A 15 -10.88 13.21 -0.10
C ILE A 15 -11.35 12.62 -1.44
N GLY A 16 -12.17 11.57 -1.37
CA GLY A 16 -12.65 10.84 -2.53
C GLY A 16 -11.97 9.47 -2.70
N ARG A 17 -12.13 8.88 -3.88
CA ARG A 17 -11.63 7.54 -4.17
C ARG A 17 -10.18 7.57 -4.63
N THR A 18 -9.32 6.83 -3.93
CA THR A 18 -7.94 6.53 -4.37
C THR A 18 -7.82 5.04 -4.67
N VAL A 19 -7.16 4.71 -5.78
CA VAL A 19 -6.85 3.32 -6.16
C VAL A 19 -5.34 3.17 -6.30
N TYR A 20 -4.80 2.10 -5.71
CA TYR A 20 -3.37 1.82 -5.72
C TYR A 20 -3.02 0.74 -6.73
N PHE A 21 -1.87 0.92 -7.40
CA PHE A 21 -1.31 -0.05 -8.35
C PHE A 21 0.17 -0.30 -8.03
N GLY A 22 0.65 -1.49 -8.35
CA GLY A 22 2.07 -1.83 -8.41
C GLY A 22 2.51 -2.04 -9.86
N ASP A 23 3.77 -1.82 -10.16
CA ASP A 23 4.37 -2.04 -11.49
C ASP A 23 4.33 -3.50 -11.91
N GLN A 24 4.32 -4.40 -10.93
CA GLN A 24 4.28 -5.85 -11.13
C GLN A 24 3.50 -6.55 -10.00
N ALA A 25 3.12 -7.79 -10.24
CA ALA A 25 2.35 -8.57 -9.28
C ALA A 25 3.06 -8.71 -7.91
N MET A 26 4.39 -8.88 -7.88
CA MET A 26 5.14 -8.97 -6.63
C MET A 26 5.05 -7.68 -5.81
N THR A 27 5.13 -6.51 -6.44
CA THR A 27 4.96 -5.22 -5.78
C THR A 27 3.57 -5.10 -5.16
N ALA A 28 2.51 -5.48 -5.91
CA ALA A 28 1.14 -5.45 -5.40
C ALA A 28 0.97 -6.39 -4.19
N PHE A 29 1.51 -7.61 -4.25
CA PHE A 29 1.45 -8.54 -3.12
C PHE A 29 2.27 -8.04 -1.93
N ALA A 30 3.46 -7.49 -2.15
CA ALA A 30 4.27 -6.93 -1.07
C ALA A 30 3.55 -5.78 -0.34
N GLU A 31 2.78 -4.94 -1.04
CA GLU A 31 2.01 -3.88 -0.40
C GLU A 31 0.84 -4.43 0.45
N VAL A 32 0.12 -5.45 0.00
CA VAL A 32 -1.06 -5.96 0.72
C VAL A 32 -0.73 -7.02 1.77
N LEU A 33 0.48 -7.58 1.78
CA LEU A 33 0.91 -8.57 2.77
C LEU A 33 1.70 -7.97 3.95
N GLN A 34 1.83 -6.65 4.02
CA GLN A 34 2.62 -5.99 5.06
C GLN A 34 2.13 -6.29 6.48
N ASP A 35 0.81 -6.40 6.69
CA ASP A 35 0.26 -6.72 8.01
C ASP A 35 0.68 -8.11 8.49
N PHE A 36 0.70 -9.10 7.58
CA PHE A 36 1.21 -10.44 7.89
C PHE A 36 2.71 -10.42 8.20
N ARG A 37 3.47 -9.63 7.44
CA ARG A 37 4.90 -9.43 7.71
C ARG A 37 5.11 -8.77 9.07
N ALA A 38 4.34 -7.73 9.41
CA ALA A 38 4.44 -7.06 10.70
C ALA A 38 4.10 -8.03 11.85
N ALA A 39 3.05 -8.83 11.72
CA ALA A 39 2.71 -9.87 12.69
C ALA A 39 3.83 -10.91 12.84
N ARG A 40 4.46 -11.32 11.73
CA ARG A 40 5.59 -12.27 11.74
C ARG A 40 6.82 -11.67 12.44
N VAL A 41 7.11 -10.39 12.20
CA VAL A 41 8.24 -9.68 12.85
C VAL A 41 7.98 -9.47 14.34
N ALA A 42 6.75 -9.20 14.75
CA ALA A 42 6.39 -9.03 16.16
C ALA A 42 6.72 -10.28 17.00
N LEU A 43 6.54 -11.48 16.42
CA LEU A 43 6.87 -12.74 17.09
C LEU A 43 8.37 -12.86 17.45
N GLN A 44 9.26 -12.27 16.65
CA GLN A 44 10.69 -12.23 17.00
C GLN A 44 10.91 -11.37 18.24
N ALA A 45 10.31 -10.18 18.30
CA ALA A 45 10.44 -9.30 19.46
C ALA A 45 9.84 -9.93 20.72
N ASP A 46 8.70 -10.62 20.58
CA ASP A 46 8.08 -11.36 21.69
C ASP A 46 9.00 -12.48 22.20
N ALA A 47 9.60 -13.27 21.31
CA ALA A 47 10.55 -14.32 21.65
C ALA A 47 11.77 -13.76 22.41
N ASP A 48 12.35 -12.69 21.89
CA ASP A 48 13.50 -12.01 22.49
C ASP A 48 13.17 -11.52 23.92
N SER A 49 11.96 -11.03 24.13
CA SER A 49 11.50 -10.51 25.44
C SER A 49 11.43 -11.57 26.54
N ILE A 50 11.28 -12.83 26.17
CA ILE A 50 11.19 -13.98 27.11
C ILE A 50 12.40 -14.90 27.03
N GLY A 51 13.44 -14.50 26.30
CA GLY A 51 14.69 -15.26 26.18
C GLY A 51 14.59 -16.56 25.42
N MET A 52 13.66 -16.65 24.47
CA MET A 52 13.48 -17.78 23.56
C MET A 52 14.02 -17.46 22.17
N THR A 53 14.37 -18.47 21.40
CA THR A 53 14.60 -18.29 19.96
C THR A 53 13.28 -18.05 19.25
N ALA A 54 13.30 -17.28 18.15
CA ALA A 54 12.09 -17.06 17.32
C ALA A 54 11.48 -18.39 16.84
N GLU A 55 12.29 -19.34 16.44
CA GLU A 55 11.84 -20.63 15.95
C GLU A 55 11.07 -21.42 17.01
N GLU A 56 11.60 -21.50 18.24
CA GLU A 56 10.91 -22.15 19.36
C GLU A 56 9.60 -21.46 19.71
N TYR A 57 9.62 -20.12 19.74
CA TYR A 57 8.41 -19.34 20.06
C TYR A 57 7.33 -19.50 18.98
N ILE A 58 7.70 -19.40 17.71
CA ILE A 58 6.81 -19.59 16.58
C ILE A 58 6.19 -21.00 16.61
N THR A 59 7.00 -22.02 16.89
CA THR A 59 6.51 -23.39 17.01
C THR A 59 5.47 -23.49 18.10
N LYS A 60 5.77 -22.97 19.31
CA LYS A 60 4.82 -23.00 20.44
C LYS A 60 3.52 -22.26 20.16
N VAL A 61 3.60 -21.05 19.61
CA VAL A 61 2.41 -20.26 19.24
C VAL A 61 1.60 -20.97 18.14
N GLY A 62 2.29 -21.60 17.18
CA GLY A 62 1.64 -22.40 16.14
C GLY A 62 0.93 -23.65 16.68
N ASP A 63 1.53 -24.33 17.64
CA ASP A 63 0.95 -25.50 18.30
C ASP A 63 -0.24 -25.10 19.15
N ASP A 64 -0.13 -23.99 19.92
CA ASP A 64 -1.26 -23.47 20.71
C ASP A 64 -2.43 -23.06 19.80
N ALA A 65 -2.18 -22.34 18.71
CA ALA A 65 -3.20 -21.97 17.76
C ALA A 65 -3.90 -23.22 17.18
N SER A 66 -3.12 -24.23 16.79
CA SER A 66 -3.64 -25.49 16.26
C SER A 66 -4.46 -26.27 17.29
N ALA A 67 -3.99 -26.36 18.54
CA ALA A 67 -4.69 -27.00 19.64
C ALA A 67 -6.03 -26.34 19.97
N ASN A 68 -6.14 -25.04 19.75
CA ASN A 68 -7.34 -24.24 19.95
C ASN A 68 -8.21 -24.08 18.69
N GLY A 69 -7.90 -24.79 17.59
CA GLY A 69 -8.63 -24.68 16.32
C GLY A 69 -8.54 -23.30 15.67
N ARG A 70 -7.48 -22.56 15.94
CA ARG A 70 -7.22 -21.22 15.38
C ARG A 70 -6.18 -21.30 14.26
N GLU A 71 -6.28 -20.39 13.31
CA GLU A 71 -5.22 -20.16 12.33
C GLU A 71 -4.02 -19.48 13.01
N ARG A 72 -2.82 -19.77 12.48
CA ARG A 72 -1.59 -19.10 12.93
C ARG A 72 -1.68 -17.60 12.61
N PRO A 73 -1.38 -16.69 13.55
CA PRO A 73 -1.59 -15.24 13.35
C PRO A 73 -0.84 -14.65 12.14
N TRP A 74 0.30 -15.23 11.76
CA TRP A 74 1.11 -14.81 10.59
C TRP A 74 0.81 -15.61 9.32
N ALA A 75 -0.13 -16.57 9.37
CA ALA A 75 -0.47 -17.34 8.19
C ALA A 75 -1.52 -16.62 7.36
N ILE A 76 -1.34 -16.67 6.05
CA ILE A 76 -2.32 -16.14 5.09
C ILE A 76 -3.44 -17.16 4.97
N GLY A 77 -4.58 -16.84 5.59
CA GLY A 77 -5.74 -17.72 5.67
C GLY A 77 -6.44 -17.93 4.32
N VAL A 78 -7.24 -18.98 4.25
CA VAL A 78 -8.01 -19.34 3.05
C VAL A 78 -9.02 -18.23 2.68
N ASP A 79 -9.70 -17.65 3.66
CA ASP A 79 -10.69 -16.60 3.43
C ASP A 79 -10.05 -15.35 2.83
N TRP A 80 -8.83 -14.98 3.29
CA TRP A 80 -8.08 -13.89 2.71
C TRP A 80 -7.74 -14.15 1.24
N GLN A 81 -7.30 -15.38 0.92
CA GLN A 81 -6.96 -15.77 -0.45
C GLN A 81 -8.21 -15.79 -1.36
N MET A 82 -9.34 -16.29 -0.85
CA MET A 82 -10.56 -16.46 -1.64
C MET A 82 -11.37 -15.18 -1.83
N SER A 83 -11.14 -14.17 -1.01
CA SER A 83 -11.83 -12.87 -1.10
C SER A 83 -11.17 -11.89 -2.05
N ARG A 84 -10.05 -12.27 -2.70
CA ARG A 84 -9.22 -11.37 -3.51
C ARG A 84 -8.89 -11.97 -4.87
N CYS A 85 -8.66 -11.10 -5.84
CA CYS A 85 -8.08 -11.45 -7.13
C CYS A 85 -7.02 -10.40 -7.52
N LEU A 86 -6.11 -10.78 -8.38
CA LEU A 86 -5.12 -9.88 -8.97
C LEU A 86 -5.69 -9.32 -10.28
N HIS A 87 -5.83 -8.00 -10.36
CA HIS A 87 -6.23 -7.32 -11.58
C HIS A 87 -5.01 -6.78 -12.32
N ARG A 88 -4.91 -7.09 -13.61
CA ARG A 88 -4.01 -6.39 -14.51
C ARG A 88 -4.72 -5.18 -15.07
N VAL A 89 -4.05 -4.03 -15.02
CA VAL A 89 -4.64 -2.75 -15.39
C VAL A 89 -3.83 -2.11 -16.50
N ALA A 90 -4.51 -1.67 -17.55
CA ALA A 90 -3.94 -0.73 -18.51
C ALA A 90 -3.98 0.65 -17.90
N MET A 91 -2.79 1.26 -17.72
CA MET A 91 -2.68 2.62 -17.21
C MET A 91 -3.10 3.64 -18.27
N PRO A 92 -3.53 4.85 -17.85
CA PRO A 92 -3.84 5.95 -18.77
C PRO A 92 -2.68 6.22 -19.74
N SER A 93 -2.99 6.41 -21.02
CA SER A 93 -2.00 6.76 -22.05
C SER A 93 -1.62 8.24 -22.00
N ASP A 94 -2.52 9.08 -21.47
CA ASP A 94 -2.38 10.53 -21.42
C ASP A 94 -2.49 11.02 -19.97
N GLY A 95 -1.83 12.15 -19.69
CA GLY A 95 -1.83 12.79 -18.38
C GLY A 95 -0.52 12.59 -17.61
N TRP A 96 -0.44 13.21 -16.44
CA TRP A 96 0.80 13.32 -15.69
C TRP A 96 0.71 12.67 -14.33
N TRP A 97 1.77 11.95 -13.97
CA TRP A 97 2.00 11.40 -12.64
C TRP A 97 3.09 12.21 -11.94
N VAL A 98 2.83 12.61 -10.71
CA VAL A 98 3.84 13.29 -9.90
C VAL A 98 4.73 12.25 -9.21
N GLN A 99 6.02 12.22 -9.56
CA GLN A 99 7.00 11.39 -8.88
C GLN A 99 7.37 12.04 -7.54
N ILE A 100 6.80 11.52 -6.44
CA ILE A 100 6.90 12.16 -5.12
C ILE A 100 8.31 12.06 -4.51
N ASP A 101 9.08 11.07 -4.92
CA ASP A 101 10.42 10.75 -4.44
C ASP A 101 11.55 11.48 -5.20
N ARG A 102 11.21 12.29 -6.20
CA ARG A 102 12.20 13.09 -6.93
C ARG A 102 12.61 14.32 -6.13
N LYS A 103 13.92 14.65 -6.18
CA LYS A 103 14.49 15.80 -5.45
C LYS A 103 13.79 17.11 -5.81
N GLU A 104 13.42 17.31 -7.08
CA GLU A 104 12.73 18.50 -7.55
C GLU A 104 11.33 18.63 -6.92
N THR A 105 10.60 17.50 -6.85
CA THR A 105 9.28 17.43 -6.21
C THR A 105 9.39 17.66 -4.71
N LEU A 106 10.34 17.00 -4.04
CA LEU A 106 10.58 17.17 -2.60
C LEU A 106 10.89 18.62 -2.26
N ASN A 107 11.79 19.25 -3.01
CA ASN A 107 12.16 20.65 -2.81
C ASN A 107 10.95 21.57 -3.00
N ARG A 108 10.17 21.36 -4.06
CA ARG A 108 9.00 22.18 -4.35
C ARG A 108 7.94 22.04 -3.27
N LEU A 109 7.57 20.81 -2.91
CA LEU A 109 6.58 20.54 -1.86
C LEU A 109 7.05 21.04 -0.49
N GLY A 110 8.34 20.91 -0.18
CA GLY A 110 8.92 21.44 1.04
C GLY A 110 8.80 22.95 1.16
N LEU A 111 8.88 23.69 0.04
CA LEU A 111 8.67 25.14 -0.01
C LEU A 111 7.18 25.49 0.07
N ASP A 112 6.36 24.85 -0.77
CA ASP A 112 4.92 25.17 -0.85
C ASP A 112 4.17 24.84 0.45
N LEU A 113 4.62 23.81 1.16
CA LEU A 113 4.00 23.30 2.39
C LEU A 113 4.84 23.56 3.65
N ALA A 114 5.79 24.49 3.61
CA ALA A 114 6.72 24.72 4.72
C ALA A 114 6.01 24.92 6.08
N GLU A 115 4.98 25.74 6.11
CA GLU A 115 4.24 26.01 7.36
C GLU A 115 3.37 24.82 7.81
N PRO A 116 2.53 24.17 6.96
CA PRO A 116 1.81 22.96 7.34
C PRO A 116 2.73 21.83 7.80
N LEU A 117 3.87 21.60 7.13
CA LEU A 117 4.84 20.58 7.50
C LEU A 117 5.46 20.88 8.88
N ARG A 118 5.80 22.14 9.14
CA ARG A 118 6.33 22.56 10.45
C ARG A 118 5.32 22.33 11.57
N GLN A 119 4.03 22.62 11.32
CA GLN A 119 2.94 22.34 12.28
C GLN A 119 2.76 20.84 12.53
N ALA A 120 2.99 20.00 11.51
CA ALA A 120 3.02 18.54 11.65
C ALA A 120 4.33 17.98 12.27
N GLY A 121 5.24 18.85 12.73
CA GLY A 121 6.51 18.41 13.32
C GLY A 121 7.58 17.99 12.31
N VAL A 122 7.40 18.30 11.02
CA VAL A 122 8.32 17.97 9.93
C VAL A 122 8.96 19.26 9.40
N PRO A 123 10.07 19.73 9.99
CA PRO A 123 10.71 21.00 9.60
C PRO A 123 11.33 20.96 8.19
N MET A 124 11.62 19.76 7.68
CA MET A 124 12.20 19.56 6.36
C MET A 124 11.63 18.28 5.74
N LEU A 125 11.04 18.42 4.56
CA LEU A 125 10.55 17.26 3.80
C LEU A 125 11.73 16.48 3.20
N THR A 126 11.79 15.20 3.51
CA THR A 126 12.82 14.27 3.02
C THR A 126 12.18 13.08 2.32
N LEU A 127 12.98 12.27 1.65
CA LEU A 127 12.51 11.03 1.05
C LEU A 127 11.87 10.08 2.08
N SER A 128 12.45 9.99 3.29
CA SER A 128 11.86 9.20 4.38
C SER A 128 10.50 9.75 4.83
N GLY A 129 10.27 11.05 4.78
CA GLY A 129 8.96 11.65 5.07
C GLY A 129 7.88 11.26 4.08
N THR A 130 8.23 11.04 2.81
CA THR A 130 7.26 10.58 1.80
C THR A 130 7.01 9.07 1.84
N SER A 131 7.92 8.28 2.39
CA SER A 131 7.79 6.82 2.57
C SER A 131 7.37 6.43 3.99
N GLY A 132 7.33 7.39 4.91
CA GLY A 132 6.99 7.19 6.32
C GLY A 132 5.54 6.74 6.57
N GLU A 133 5.29 6.36 7.83
CA GLU A 133 3.96 5.93 8.28
C GLU A 133 3.08 7.08 8.77
N ASP A 134 3.63 8.29 8.82
CA ASP A 134 2.87 9.47 9.18
C ASP A 134 1.85 9.81 8.09
N ARG A 135 0.62 9.37 8.32
CA ARG A 135 -0.51 9.57 7.40
C ARG A 135 -0.89 11.03 7.27
N ALA A 136 -0.71 11.84 8.30
CA ALA A 136 -1.02 13.26 8.26
C ALA A 136 -0.12 13.97 7.22
N VAL A 137 1.19 13.66 7.22
CA VAL A 137 2.14 14.23 6.27
C VAL A 137 1.85 13.75 4.85
N THR A 138 1.74 12.45 4.64
CA THR A 138 1.57 11.90 3.28
C THR A 138 0.22 12.27 2.65
N THR A 139 -0.85 12.38 3.46
CA THR A 139 -2.15 12.88 3.02
C THR A 139 -2.08 14.37 2.68
N LEU A 140 -1.41 15.18 3.49
CA LEU A 140 -1.18 16.61 3.21
C LEU A 140 -0.48 16.81 1.86
N LEU A 141 0.57 16.02 1.59
CA LEU A 141 1.28 16.06 0.31
C LEU A 141 0.35 15.68 -0.85
N ALA A 142 -0.44 14.62 -0.66
CA ALA A 142 -1.38 14.13 -1.67
C ALA A 142 -2.49 15.15 -2.00
N GLU A 143 -3.07 15.76 -0.99
CA GLU A 143 -4.11 16.79 -1.14
C GLU A 143 -3.56 18.02 -1.86
N HIS A 144 -2.36 18.47 -1.50
CA HIS A 144 -1.70 19.58 -2.18
C HIS A 144 -1.46 19.27 -3.67
N VAL A 145 -0.84 18.12 -3.97
CA VAL A 145 -0.57 17.68 -5.36
C VAL A 145 -1.88 17.53 -6.14
N ARG A 146 -2.91 16.94 -5.56
CA ARG A 146 -4.21 16.78 -6.20
C ARG A 146 -4.86 18.11 -6.59
N GLY A 147 -4.63 19.16 -5.81
CA GLY A 147 -5.14 20.51 -6.04
C GLY A 147 -4.41 21.27 -7.15
N GLN A 148 -3.23 20.83 -7.58
CA GLN A 148 -2.41 21.55 -8.56
C GLN A 148 -3.04 21.55 -9.95
N THR A 149 -2.79 22.63 -10.68
CA THR A 149 -2.98 22.72 -12.13
C THR A 149 -1.60 22.76 -12.75
N LEU A 150 -1.34 21.88 -13.71
CA LEU A 150 -0.06 21.75 -14.38
C LEU A 150 0.10 22.82 -15.48
N PHE A 151 1.32 22.90 -16.06
CA PHE A 151 1.67 23.91 -17.06
C PHE A 151 0.82 23.85 -18.35
N ASP A 152 0.26 22.67 -18.65
CA ASP A 152 -0.65 22.43 -19.79
C ASP A 152 -2.13 22.64 -19.46
N GLY A 153 -2.44 23.11 -18.26
CA GLY A 153 -3.79 23.31 -17.75
C GLY A 153 -4.47 22.03 -17.23
N SER A 154 -3.84 20.86 -17.34
CA SER A 154 -4.35 19.62 -16.81
C SER A 154 -4.15 19.50 -15.29
N ARG A 155 -4.74 18.48 -14.69
CA ARG A 155 -4.50 18.11 -13.29
C ARG A 155 -3.73 16.79 -13.22
N PRO A 156 -2.87 16.60 -12.20
CA PRO A 156 -2.19 15.32 -12.00
C PRO A 156 -3.18 14.16 -11.91
N LEU A 157 -2.89 13.03 -12.53
CA LEU A 157 -3.66 11.80 -12.39
C LEU A 157 -3.53 11.21 -10.98
N GLY A 158 -2.36 11.37 -10.39
CA GLY A 158 -2.02 10.83 -9.09
C GLY A 158 -0.54 10.96 -8.78
N ILE A 159 -0.09 10.18 -7.83
CA ILE A 159 1.30 10.13 -7.37
C ILE A 159 1.92 8.79 -7.77
N GLN A 160 3.14 8.84 -8.30
CA GLN A 160 4.04 7.69 -8.42
C GLN A 160 5.05 7.73 -7.27
N PHE A 161 5.34 6.58 -6.67
CA PHE A 161 6.28 6.45 -5.55
C PHE A 161 6.93 5.08 -5.54
N ILE A 162 8.06 4.96 -4.86
CA ILE A 162 8.71 3.67 -4.62
C ILE A 162 8.03 2.97 -3.45
N SER A 163 7.73 1.68 -3.63
CA SER A 163 7.23 0.84 -2.55
C SER A 163 8.22 0.83 -1.39
N LYS A 164 7.73 1.03 -0.16
CA LYS A 164 8.57 0.91 1.04
C LYS A 164 9.10 -0.52 1.27
N THR A 165 8.53 -1.48 0.59
CA THR A 165 8.95 -2.88 0.63
C THR A 165 10.17 -3.19 -0.24
N GLY A 166 10.51 -2.27 -1.15
CA GLY A 166 11.63 -2.41 -2.09
C GLY A 166 11.33 -3.24 -3.34
N TYR A 167 10.10 -3.73 -3.51
CA TYR A 167 9.74 -4.60 -4.65
C TYR A 167 9.52 -3.85 -5.96
N GLY A 168 9.29 -2.53 -5.96
CA GLY A 168 9.12 -1.79 -7.19
C GLY A 168 8.39 -0.47 -7.03
N ALA A 169 7.86 0.06 -8.12
CA ALA A 169 7.12 1.31 -8.14
C ALA A 169 5.62 1.09 -7.91
N CYS A 170 5.01 2.06 -7.26
CA CYS A 170 3.57 2.11 -6.99
C CYS A 170 2.97 3.41 -7.49
N TRP A 171 1.68 3.38 -7.73
CA TRP A 171 0.88 4.56 -8.09
C TRP A 171 -0.34 4.67 -7.18
N ALA A 172 -0.66 5.87 -6.76
CA ALA A 172 -1.92 6.25 -6.15
C ALA A 172 -2.69 7.09 -7.16
N TRP A 173 -3.72 6.53 -7.76
CA TRP A 173 -4.59 7.20 -8.74
C TRP A 173 -5.82 7.76 -8.06
N TRP A 174 -6.15 9.02 -8.34
CA TRP A 174 -7.33 9.67 -7.82
C TRP A 174 -8.48 9.61 -8.81
N ASP A 175 -9.49 8.80 -8.49
CA ASP A 175 -10.68 8.61 -9.31
C ASP A 175 -11.64 9.81 -9.20
N ARG A 176 -11.25 10.92 -9.81
CA ARG A 176 -12.02 12.17 -9.78
C ARG A 176 -13.39 12.04 -10.42
N ARG A 177 -13.57 11.09 -11.34
CA ARG A 177 -14.85 10.84 -12.00
C ARG A 177 -15.81 10.14 -11.07
N ALA A 178 -15.36 9.14 -10.31
CA ALA A 178 -16.18 8.49 -9.28
C ALA A 178 -16.58 9.48 -8.18
N ASP A 179 -15.70 10.42 -7.81
CA ASP A 179 -16.00 11.46 -6.82
C ASP A 179 -17.13 12.40 -7.30
N GLY A 180 -17.22 12.62 -8.61
CA GLY A 180 -18.30 13.37 -9.27
C GLY A 180 -19.53 12.52 -9.62
N GLY A 181 -19.59 11.25 -9.21
CA GLY A 181 -20.66 10.33 -9.58
C GLY A 181 -20.71 9.96 -11.07
N LEU A 182 -19.59 10.13 -11.78
CA LEU A 182 -19.49 9.86 -13.21
C LEU A 182 -18.96 8.44 -13.46
N THR A 183 -19.40 7.84 -14.55
CA THR A 183 -18.87 6.57 -15.02
C THR A 183 -17.42 6.70 -15.48
N PRO A 184 -16.60 5.60 -15.46
CA PRO A 184 -15.24 5.61 -15.93
C PRO A 184 -15.09 6.22 -17.32
N GLY A 185 -14.07 7.04 -17.51
CA GLY A 185 -13.76 7.71 -18.77
C GLY A 185 -12.94 6.83 -19.72
N ALA A 186 -12.75 7.32 -20.94
CA ALA A 186 -11.96 6.62 -21.94
C ALA A 186 -10.48 6.46 -21.51
N ASN A 187 -9.97 7.43 -20.78
CA ASN A 187 -8.57 7.49 -20.32
C ASN A 187 -8.41 7.13 -18.83
N ASP A 188 -9.38 6.49 -18.20
CA ASP A 188 -9.22 5.97 -16.84
C ASP A 188 -8.53 4.59 -16.85
N PRO A 189 -7.87 4.16 -15.76
CA PRO A 189 -7.30 2.81 -15.66
C PRO A 189 -8.37 1.75 -15.92
N LYS A 190 -8.04 0.76 -16.74
CA LYS A 190 -8.97 -0.31 -17.14
C LYS A 190 -8.43 -1.67 -16.79
N SER A 191 -9.25 -2.51 -16.14
CA SER A 191 -8.91 -3.92 -16.00
C SER A 191 -8.84 -4.58 -17.39
N ILE A 192 -7.74 -5.26 -17.66
CA ILE A 192 -7.48 -6.00 -18.88
C ILE A 192 -7.31 -7.50 -18.66
N GLY A 193 -7.52 -7.95 -17.43
CA GLY A 193 -7.51 -9.34 -17.02
C GLY A 193 -7.49 -9.50 -15.52
N ASP A 194 -8.04 -10.60 -15.06
CA ASP A 194 -8.12 -10.97 -13.66
C ASP A 194 -7.49 -12.35 -13.47
N TRP A 195 -6.76 -12.54 -12.39
CA TRP A 195 -6.11 -13.80 -12.04
C TRP A 195 -6.34 -14.12 -10.58
N ASN A 196 -6.36 -15.42 -10.30
CA ASN A 196 -6.28 -15.88 -8.93
C ASN A 196 -4.98 -15.41 -8.27
N ILE A 197 -5.03 -15.14 -6.99
CA ILE A 197 -3.84 -14.72 -6.25
C ILE A 197 -2.82 -15.84 -6.08
N ASP A 198 -3.21 -17.11 -6.16
CA ASP A 198 -2.34 -18.29 -5.97
C ASP A 198 -1.34 -18.48 -7.11
N GLY A 199 -0.64 -17.42 -7.47
CA GLY A 199 0.39 -17.40 -8.50
C GLY A 199 1.81 -17.41 -7.95
N ALA A 200 2.80 -17.53 -8.85
CA ALA A 200 4.21 -17.53 -8.48
C ALA A 200 4.62 -16.25 -7.72
N ALA A 201 4.11 -15.09 -8.12
CA ALA A 201 4.43 -13.81 -7.48
C ALA A 201 3.96 -13.76 -6.01
N PHE A 202 2.75 -14.24 -5.71
CA PHE A 202 2.23 -14.34 -4.35
C PHE A 202 3.10 -15.25 -3.49
N ARG A 203 3.39 -16.46 -4.00
CA ARG A 203 4.21 -17.44 -3.28
C ARG A 203 5.64 -16.95 -3.05
N SER A 204 6.21 -16.23 -4.02
CA SER A 204 7.55 -15.66 -3.88
C SER A 204 7.58 -14.65 -2.73
N VAL A 205 6.66 -13.68 -2.70
CA VAL A 205 6.61 -12.69 -1.61
C VAL A 205 6.35 -13.34 -0.26
N ALA A 206 5.43 -14.31 -0.19
CA ALA A 206 5.16 -15.04 1.04
C ALA A 206 6.39 -15.81 1.53
N SER A 207 7.15 -16.44 0.62
CA SER A 207 8.39 -17.13 0.92
C SER A 207 9.50 -16.19 1.37
N ASP A 208 9.67 -15.03 0.69
CA ASP A 208 10.68 -14.04 1.05
C ASP A 208 10.50 -13.49 2.47
N TRP A 209 9.28 -13.50 2.95
CA TRP A 209 8.92 -12.99 4.29
C TRP A 209 8.61 -14.09 5.31
N ASP A 210 8.85 -15.34 4.96
CA ASP A 210 8.58 -16.52 5.80
C ASP A 210 7.12 -16.52 6.33
N LEU A 211 6.17 -16.22 5.45
CA LEU A 211 4.75 -16.26 5.77
C LEU A 211 4.17 -17.63 5.46
N GLY A 212 3.45 -18.21 6.41
CA GLY A 212 2.67 -19.42 6.18
C GLY A 212 1.50 -19.12 5.23
N VAL A 213 1.34 -19.95 4.20
CA VAL A 213 0.17 -19.91 3.31
C VAL A 213 -0.67 -21.15 3.57
N LEU A 214 -1.88 -20.98 4.07
CA LEU A 214 -2.77 -22.10 4.29
C LEU A 214 -3.32 -22.62 2.95
N PRO A 215 -3.44 -23.97 2.79
CA PRO A 215 -3.92 -24.52 1.54
C PRO A 215 -5.37 -24.09 1.28
N GLY A 216 -5.56 -23.32 0.23
CA GLY A 216 -6.88 -22.93 -0.28
C GLY A 216 -7.15 -23.56 -1.63
N LYS A 217 -8.40 -23.88 -1.92
CA LYS A 217 -8.82 -24.21 -3.27
C LYS A 217 -9.38 -22.95 -3.92
N PRO A 218 -8.80 -22.47 -5.04
CA PRO A 218 -9.39 -21.41 -5.82
C PRO A 218 -10.84 -21.74 -6.16
N ARG A 219 -11.72 -20.74 -6.08
CA ARG A 219 -13.13 -20.92 -6.45
C ARG A 219 -13.39 -20.89 -7.95
N TYR A 220 -12.35 -20.73 -8.77
CA TYR A 220 -12.45 -20.59 -10.22
C TYR A 220 -11.56 -21.60 -10.94
#